data_064b484c5c648efefa7fe442f2832b56
#
_entry.id   064b484c5c648efefa7fe442f2832b56
#
_cell.length_a   1.000
_cell.length_b   1.000
_cell.length_c   1.000
_cell.angle_alpha   90.00
_cell.angle_beta   90.00
_cell.angle_gamma   90.00
#
_symmetry.space_group_name_H-M   'P 1'
#
loop_
_entity.id
_entity.type
_entity.pdbx_description
1 polymer ?
#
loop_
_entity_poly.entity_id
_entity_poly.type
_entity_poly.pdbx_seq_one_letter_code
_entity_poly.pdbx_strand_id
1 'polypeptide(L)'
;MNINYDYYRIFYFVAKYGNISQAAKLLLNNQPNLTRTIKNLESELGCPLFSRTNRGMRLTPEGQKLYEHIKVAIEHIEAGEEEITESKNLQTGTVFVAASEVALRCLLLPVLKKFRMLYPGVRIRISNHSTPQAIAALKDGTADIAIVTTPTVRSASLSETPLRSVREVAICSPAFKELLGRKISLADLGNYPLISLGTSTKSFEFYSTFFTEHGLPYSPDIEAATADQILPMAQADLGVGFVPEEFVNPSDNVRIIDLEEEIPERSICLIKRKEQPLSVAAKELERMIIELASGE
;
A
#
# COMPACT_ATOMS: atom_id res chain seq x y z
N MET A 1 -2.81 16.96 -27.14
CA MET A 1 -4.20 16.87 -26.69
C MET A 1 -4.44 17.98 -25.69
N ASN A 2 -5.48 18.79 -25.87
CA ASN A 2 -5.82 19.87 -24.94
C ASN A 2 -7.27 19.63 -24.45
N ILE A 3 -7.47 18.52 -23.74
CA ILE A 3 -8.78 18.10 -23.25
C ILE A 3 -9.12 18.91 -22.01
N ASN A 4 -10.33 19.48 -21.96
CA ASN A 4 -10.81 20.26 -20.83
C ASN A 4 -10.94 19.35 -19.58
N TYR A 5 -10.49 19.86 -18.43
CA TYR A 5 -10.61 19.19 -17.13
C TYR A 5 -12.06 18.80 -16.79
N ASP A 6 -13.05 19.62 -17.14
CA ASP A 6 -14.46 19.29 -16.92
C ASP A 6 -14.90 17.98 -17.58
N TYR A 7 -14.27 17.57 -18.70
CA TYR A 7 -14.58 16.31 -19.35
C TYR A 7 -14.18 15.13 -18.47
N TYR A 8 -13.00 15.20 -17.85
CA TYR A 8 -12.53 14.20 -16.91
C TYR A 8 -13.34 14.16 -15.61
N ARG A 9 -13.74 15.33 -15.11
CA ARG A 9 -14.60 15.43 -13.93
C ARG A 9 -15.97 14.79 -14.18
N ILE A 10 -16.59 15.08 -15.30
CA ILE A 10 -17.88 14.47 -15.70
C ILE A 10 -17.71 12.96 -15.90
N PHE A 11 -16.66 12.52 -16.58
CA PHE A 11 -16.34 11.10 -16.74
C PHE A 11 -16.21 10.38 -15.38
N TYR A 12 -15.49 10.94 -14.44
CA TYR A 12 -15.32 10.39 -13.10
C TYR A 12 -16.65 10.19 -12.38
N PHE A 13 -17.50 11.20 -12.35
CA PHE A 13 -18.79 11.09 -11.67
C PHE A 13 -19.72 10.09 -12.35
N VAL A 14 -19.76 10.03 -13.67
CA VAL A 14 -20.56 9.03 -14.41
C VAL A 14 -20.03 7.62 -14.14
N ALA A 15 -18.72 7.43 -14.09
CA ALA A 15 -18.10 6.14 -13.77
C ALA A 15 -18.39 5.71 -12.33
N LYS A 16 -18.24 6.62 -11.38
CA LYS A 16 -18.43 6.38 -9.94
C LYS A 16 -19.86 5.92 -9.60
N TYR A 17 -20.86 6.52 -10.26
CA TYR A 17 -22.26 6.25 -9.96
C TYR A 17 -22.92 5.27 -10.96
N GLY A 18 -22.27 4.95 -12.08
CA GLY A 18 -22.82 4.08 -13.12
C GLY A 18 -24.10 4.60 -13.79
N ASN A 19 -24.47 5.89 -13.52
CA ASN A 19 -25.74 6.48 -13.91
C ASN A 19 -25.57 7.96 -14.26
N ILE A 20 -25.81 8.31 -15.54
CA ILE A 20 -25.69 9.68 -16.04
C ILE A 20 -26.68 10.64 -15.36
N SER A 21 -27.91 10.20 -15.09
CA SER A 21 -28.93 11.06 -14.47
C SER A 21 -28.56 11.42 -13.03
N GLN A 22 -27.98 10.47 -12.28
CA GLN A 22 -27.50 10.71 -10.93
C GLN A 22 -26.27 11.63 -10.93
N ALA A 23 -25.32 11.39 -11.83
CA ALA A 23 -24.16 12.26 -11.99
C ALA A 23 -24.58 13.69 -12.38
N ALA A 24 -25.57 13.85 -13.27
CA ALA A 24 -26.08 15.15 -13.68
C ALA A 24 -26.68 15.94 -12.50
N LYS A 25 -27.44 15.30 -11.63
CA LYS A 25 -27.99 15.92 -10.40
C LYS A 25 -26.88 16.42 -9.48
N LEU A 26 -25.86 15.58 -9.25
CA LEU A 26 -24.74 15.92 -8.37
C LEU A 26 -23.87 17.06 -8.91
N LEU A 27 -23.71 17.11 -10.24
CA LEU A 27 -22.92 18.16 -10.90
C LEU A 27 -23.75 19.42 -11.22
N LEU A 28 -25.00 19.50 -10.76
CA LEU A 28 -25.92 20.61 -11.05
C LEU A 28 -26.01 20.89 -12.56
N ASN A 29 -26.07 19.83 -13.36
CA ASN A 29 -26.04 19.87 -14.81
C ASN A 29 -27.18 19.01 -15.40
N ASN A 30 -27.37 19.06 -16.71
CA ASN A 30 -28.39 18.26 -17.39
C ASN A 30 -27.79 17.02 -18.09
N GLN A 31 -28.58 15.96 -18.17
CA GLN A 31 -28.16 14.67 -18.76
C GLN A 31 -27.70 14.78 -20.23
N PRO A 32 -28.37 15.57 -21.12
CA PRO A 32 -27.88 15.74 -22.48
C PRO A 32 -26.47 16.30 -22.57
N ASN A 33 -26.14 17.29 -21.72
CA ASN A 33 -24.81 17.89 -21.67
C ASN A 33 -23.75 16.87 -21.24
N LEU A 34 -24.01 16.11 -20.17
CA LEU A 34 -23.09 15.06 -19.72
C LEU A 34 -22.86 14.01 -20.81
N THR A 35 -23.95 13.59 -21.49
CA THR A 35 -23.85 12.61 -22.59
C THR A 35 -22.98 13.15 -23.74
N ARG A 36 -23.14 14.44 -24.08
CA ARG A 36 -22.32 15.09 -25.11
C ARG A 36 -20.87 15.17 -24.71
N THR A 37 -20.59 15.55 -23.46
CA THR A 37 -19.23 15.68 -22.92
C THR A 37 -18.51 14.34 -22.92
N ILE A 38 -19.17 13.25 -22.50
CA ILE A 38 -18.59 11.89 -22.55
C ILE A 38 -18.25 11.53 -24.00
N LYS A 39 -19.15 11.74 -24.96
CA LYS A 39 -18.90 11.47 -26.38
C LYS A 39 -17.72 12.28 -26.92
N ASN A 40 -17.60 13.53 -26.54
CA ASN A 40 -16.48 14.36 -26.94
C ASN A 40 -15.16 13.81 -26.38
N LEU A 41 -15.13 13.43 -25.08
CA LEU A 41 -13.96 12.79 -24.47
C LEU A 41 -13.56 11.51 -25.19
N GLU A 42 -14.53 10.62 -25.47
CA GLU A 42 -14.31 9.38 -26.21
C GLU A 42 -13.77 9.66 -27.63
N SER A 43 -14.29 10.67 -28.30
CA SER A 43 -13.82 11.09 -29.62
C SER A 43 -12.40 11.63 -29.61
N GLU A 44 -12.04 12.43 -28.60
CA GLU A 44 -10.68 12.99 -28.46
C GLU A 44 -9.65 11.92 -28.08
N LEU A 45 -10.06 10.92 -27.30
CA LEU A 45 -9.20 9.80 -26.90
C LEU A 45 -9.17 8.67 -27.94
N GLY A 46 -10.10 8.68 -28.92
CA GLY A 46 -10.19 7.69 -29.98
C GLY A 46 -10.68 6.32 -29.55
N CYS A 47 -11.27 6.20 -28.36
CA CYS A 47 -11.79 4.93 -27.85
C CYS A 47 -13.04 5.13 -27.00
N PRO A 48 -13.99 4.15 -26.98
CA PRO A 48 -15.13 4.17 -26.08
C PRO A 48 -14.68 3.93 -24.64
N LEU A 49 -15.17 4.75 -23.71
CA LEU A 49 -14.87 4.64 -22.27
C LEU A 49 -16.02 3.94 -21.52
N PHE A 50 -17.22 3.96 -22.10
CA PHE A 50 -18.40 3.33 -21.53
C PHE A 50 -19.10 2.41 -22.50
N SER A 51 -19.67 1.34 -21.97
CA SER A 51 -20.67 0.49 -22.61
C SER A 51 -22.06 0.74 -21.95
N ARG A 52 -23.11 0.79 -22.76
CA ARG A 52 -24.49 0.90 -22.25
C ARG A 52 -25.04 -0.50 -21.97
N THR A 53 -25.63 -0.66 -20.80
CA THR A 53 -26.30 -1.89 -20.39
C THR A 53 -27.72 -1.56 -19.93
N ASN A 54 -28.58 -2.58 -19.82
CA ASN A 54 -29.95 -2.42 -19.28
C ASN A 54 -29.97 -1.92 -17.83
N ARG A 55 -28.82 -1.94 -17.14
CA ARG A 55 -28.65 -1.49 -15.74
C ARG A 55 -27.90 -0.17 -15.62
N GLY A 56 -27.58 0.51 -16.72
CA GLY A 56 -26.88 1.80 -16.73
C GLY A 56 -25.57 1.78 -17.53
N MET A 57 -24.63 2.61 -17.15
CA MET A 57 -23.31 2.75 -17.78
C MET A 57 -22.28 1.86 -17.09
N ARG A 58 -21.51 1.11 -17.88
CA ARG A 58 -20.34 0.36 -17.40
C ARG A 58 -19.08 0.83 -18.11
N LEU A 59 -17.97 0.87 -17.38
CA LEU A 59 -16.67 1.15 -17.98
C LEU A 59 -16.24 0.06 -18.94
N THR A 60 -15.60 0.45 -20.03
CA THR A 60 -14.79 -0.44 -20.89
C THR A 60 -13.44 -0.72 -20.21
N PRO A 61 -12.62 -1.66 -20.71
CA PRO A 61 -11.24 -1.82 -20.21
C PRO A 61 -10.41 -0.55 -20.28
N GLU A 62 -10.55 0.24 -21.36
CA GLU A 62 -9.92 1.54 -21.54
C GLU A 62 -10.47 2.57 -20.55
N GLY A 63 -11.79 2.58 -20.37
CA GLY A 63 -12.46 3.42 -19.37
C GLY A 63 -12.02 3.09 -17.95
N GLN A 64 -11.82 1.81 -17.61
CA GLN A 64 -11.33 1.41 -16.29
C GLN A 64 -9.92 1.92 -16.02
N LYS A 65 -9.01 1.79 -16.98
CA LYS A 65 -7.65 2.34 -16.87
C LYS A 65 -7.66 3.85 -16.66
N LEU A 66 -8.44 4.57 -17.46
CA LEU A 66 -8.57 6.01 -17.32
C LEU A 66 -9.18 6.39 -15.95
N TYR A 67 -10.20 5.65 -15.50
CA TYR A 67 -10.87 5.92 -14.23
C TYR A 67 -9.92 5.84 -13.03
N GLU A 68 -9.01 4.88 -13.02
CA GLU A 68 -8.00 4.72 -11.95
C GLU A 68 -7.12 5.97 -11.83
N HIS A 69 -6.64 6.52 -12.95
CA HIS A 69 -5.84 7.74 -12.97
C HIS A 69 -6.66 8.99 -12.60
N ILE A 70 -7.85 9.13 -13.20
CA ILE A 70 -8.70 10.32 -12.96
C ILE A 70 -9.22 10.37 -11.54
N LYS A 71 -9.56 9.22 -10.95
CA LYS A 71 -9.96 9.11 -9.55
C LYS A 71 -8.91 9.73 -8.62
N VAL A 72 -7.65 9.35 -8.79
CA VAL A 72 -6.54 9.87 -7.99
C VAL A 72 -6.38 11.37 -8.20
N ALA A 73 -6.39 11.84 -9.46
CA ALA A 73 -6.24 13.26 -9.78
C ALA A 73 -7.34 14.12 -9.13
N ILE A 74 -8.61 13.69 -9.20
CA ILE A 74 -9.73 14.42 -8.59
C ILE A 74 -9.62 14.40 -7.07
N GLU A 75 -9.30 13.27 -6.45
CA GLU A 75 -9.11 13.18 -5.00
C GLU A 75 -8.01 14.14 -4.51
N HIS A 76 -6.92 14.31 -5.26
CA HIS A 76 -5.86 15.27 -4.94
C HIS A 76 -6.28 16.73 -5.13
N ILE A 77 -7.06 17.04 -6.17
CA ILE A 77 -7.59 18.40 -6.39
C ILE A 77 -8.54 18.76 -5.25
N GLU A 78 -9.50 17.88 -4.92
CA GLU A 78 -10.44 18.09 -3.81
C GLU A 78 -9.69 18.29 -2.48
N ALA A 79 -8.64 17.50 -2.21
CA ALA A 79 -7.80 17.66 -1.02
C ALA A 79 -7.10 19.02 -1.00
N GLY A 80 -6.56 19.49 -2.13
CA GLY A 80 -5.93 20.82 -2.22
C GLY A 80 -6.92 21.96 -2.03
N GLU A 81 -8.14 21.85 -2.57
CA GLU A 81 -9.21 22.83 -2.36
C GLU A 81 -9.65 22.89 -0.88
N GLU A 82 -9.78 21.72 -0.21
CA GLU A 82 -10.05 21.61 1.23
C GLU A 82 -8.94 22.29 2.05
N GLU A 83 -7.66 22.09 1.71
CA GLU A 83 -6.52 22.71 2.40
C GLU A 83 -6.53 24.24 2.31
N ILE A 84 -6.83 24.80 1.15
CA ILE A 84 -6.88 26.26 0.95
C ILE A 84 -8.04 26.88 1.74
N THR A 85 -9.18 26.19 1.78
CA THR A 85 -10.41 26.71 2.38
C THR A 85 -10.38 26.66 3.90
N GLU A 86 -9.70 25.70 4.51
CA GLU A 86 -9.76 25.39 5.95
C GLU A 86 -8.38 25.37 6.66
N SER A 87 -7.36 25.97 6.07
CA SER A 87 -5.94 25.84 6.41
C SER A 87 -5.49 26.31 7.80
N LYS A 88 -6.38 26.52 8.78
CA LYS A 88 -5.96 27.02 10.11
C LYS A 88 -6.08 26.05 11.28
N ASN A 89 -6.84 24.95 11.21
CA ASN A 89 -7.16 24.18 12.43
C ASN A 89 -7.07 22.65 12.37
N LEU A 90 -6.49 22.00 11.37
CA LEU A 90 -6.47 20.51 11.27
C LEU A 90 -7.86 19.84 11.40
N GLN A 91 -8.92 20.56 11.08
CA GLN A 91 -10.29 20.06 11.23
C GLN A 91 -10.74 19.23 10.04
N THR A 92 -10.09 19.41 8.88
CA THR A 92 -10.39 18.69 7.63
C THR A 92 -9.12 18.45 6.83
N GLY A 93 -9.26 17.77 5.70
CA GLY A 93 -8.17 17.44 4.79
C GLY A 93 -8.07 15.94 4.54
N THR A 94 -7.21 15.55 3.60
CA THR A 94 -6.95 14.15 3.28
C THR A 94 -5.45 13.89 3.29
N VAL A 95 -5.03 12.78 3.90
CA VAL A 95 -3.64 12.31 3.89
C VAL A 95 -3.58 10.99 3.14
N PHE A 96 -2.72 10.92 2.12
CA PHE A 96 -2.50 9.73 1.31
C PHE A 96 -1.23 9.02 1.77
N VAL A 97 -1.37 7.81 2.29
CA VAL A 97 -0.27 7.01 2.84
C VAL A 97 -0.09 5.76 2.00
N ALA A 98 1.09 5.57 1.42
CA ALA A 98 1.49 4.31 0.83
C ALA A 98 2.22 3.48 1.91
N ALA A 99 1.69 2.32 2.27
CA ALA A 99 2.29 1.52 3.34
C ALA A 99 2.53 0.07 2.89
N SER A 100 3.64 -0.52 3.34
CA SER A 100 3.77 -1.97 3.29
C SER A 100 2.93 -2.61 4.40
N GLU A 101 2.50 -3.85 4.23
CA GLU A 101 1.72 -4.58 5.23
C GLU A 101 2.43 -4.65 6.57
N VAL A 102 3.74 -4.91 6.55
CA VAL A 102 4.56 -4.94 7.76
C VAL A 102 4.56 -3.58 8.46
N ALA A 103 4.78 -2.49 7.73
CA ALA A 103 4.79 -1.15 8.29
C ALA A 103 3.41 -0.75 8.85
N LEU A 104 2.34 -1.15 8.18
CA LEU A 104 0.98 -0.89 8.63
C LEU A 104 0.73 -1.57 9.98
N ARG A 105 0.99 -2.88 10.09
CA ARG A 105 0.68 -3.67 11.29
C ARG A 105 1.61 -3.39 12.45
N CYS A 106 2.92 -3.30 12.19
CA CYS A 106 3.91 -3.16 13.25
C CYS A 106 4.07 -1.72 13.79
N LEU A 107 3.68 -0.70 13.00
CA LEU A 107 3.92 0.70 13.41
C LEU A 107 2.69 1.60 13.25
N LEU A 108 2.04 1.58 12.07
CA LEU A 108 1.05 2.62 11.75
C LEU A 108 -0.26 2.49 12.51
N LEU A 109 -0.77 1.28 12.75
CA LEU A 109 -2.10 1.11 13.36
C LEU A 109 -2.29 1.88 14.68
N PRO A 110 -1.39 1.84 15.67
CA PRO A 110 -1.53 2.62 16.90
C PRO A 110 -1.45 4.12 16.64
N VAL A 111 -0.59 4.58 15.73
CA VAL A 111 -0.50 6.02 15.36
C VAL A 111 -1.81 6.48 14.73
N LEU A 112 -2.33 5.72 13.76
CA LEU A 112 -3.57 6.05 13.06
C LEU A 112 -4.77 6.10 14.01
N LYS A 113 -4.81 5.20 15.00
CA LYS A 113 -5.82 5.25 16.05
C LYS A 113 -5.76 6.57 16.83
N LYS A 114 -4.56 6.95 17.28
CA LYS A 114 -4.34 8.21 18.03
C LYS A 114 -4.65 9.43 17.15
N PHE A 115 -4.18 9.43 15.90
CA PHE A 115 -4.42 10.49 14.94
C PHE A 115 -5.92 10.69 14.68
N ARG A 116 -6.66 9.59 14.46
CA ARG A 116 -8.12 9.63 14.22
C ARG A 116 -8.91 10.19 15.42
N MET A 117 -8.43 9.92 16.64
CA MET A 117 -9.06 10.47 17.86
C MET A 117 -8.84 11.97 17.97
N LEU A 118 -7.64 12.47 17.62
CA LEU A 118 -7.28 13.88 17.73
C LEU A 118 -7.85 14.72 16.58
N TYR A 119 -7.91 14.13 15.38
CA TYR A 119 -8.29 14.83 14.14
C TYR A 119 -9.41 14.08 13.40
N PRO A 120 -10.62 14.02 13.97
CA PRO A 120 -11.73 13.22 13.42
C PRO A 120 -12.23 13.70 12.05
N GLY A 121 -11.97 14.98 11.68
CA GLY A 121 -12.33 15.53 10.39
C GLY A 121 -11.34 15.20 9.27
N VAL A 122 -10.11 14.79 9.59
CA VAL A 122 -9.10 14.45 8.59
C VAL A 122 -9.36 13.05 8.03
N ARG A 123 -9.39 12.92 6.71
CA ARG A 123 -9.50 11.65 6.01
C ARG A 123 -8.12 11.02 5.84
N ILE A 124 -8.00 9.74 6.10
CA ILE A 124 -6.77 8.97 5.87
C ILE A 124 -7.06 7.97 4.77
N ARG A 125 -6.26 8.01 3.71
CA ARG A 125 -6.30 7.06 2.60
C ARG A 125 -5.03 6.24 2.62
N ILE A 126 -5.16 4.96 2.89
CA ILE A 126 -4.03 4.03 2.94
C ILE A 126 -4.13 3.11 1.75
N SER A 127 -3.05 3.01 1.00
CA SER A 127 -2.87 2.01 -0.05
C SER A 127 -1.80 1.01 0.36
N ASN A 128 -2.12 -0.28 0.22
CA ASN A 128 -1.15 -1.35 0.48
C ASN A 128 -0.25 -1.52 -0.74
N HIS A 129 1.05 -1.42 -0.53
CA HIS A 129 2.05 -1.44 -1.59
C HIS A 129 3.30 -2.22 -1.17
N SER A 130 3.91 -2.92 -2.12
CA SER A 130 5.31 -3.31 -1.96
C SER A 130 6.21 -2.06 -1.92
N THR A 131 7.41 -2.17 -1.35
CA THR A 131 8.35 -1.04 -1.25
C THR A 131 8.58 -0.31 -2.58
N PRO A 132 8.82 -1.00 -3.74
CA PRO A 132 8.94 -0.32 -5.02
C PRO A 132 7.69 0.43 -5.46
N GLN A 133 6.50 -0.14 -5.22
CA GLN A 133 5.22 0.49 -5.56
C GLN A 133 4.95 1.72 -4.71
N ALA A 134 5.27 1.68 -3.40
CA ALA A 134 5.14 2.83 -2.51
C ALA A 134 6.06 3.99 -2.93
N ILE A 135 7.29 3.68 -3.37
CA ILE A 135 8.22 4.66 -3.90
C ILE A 135 7.70 5.25 -5.23
N ALA A 136 7.11 4.44 -6.10
CA ALA A 136 6.46 4.93 -7.31
C ALA A 136 5.29 5.86 -6.98
N ALA A 137 4.41 5.49 -6.04
CA ALA A 137 3.29 6.30 -5.60
C ALA A 137 3.73 7.68 -5.07
N LEU A 138 4.86 7.76 -4.35
CA LEU A 138 5.45 9.05 -3.96
C LEU A 138 5.89 9.88 -5.16
N LYS A 139 6.60 9.26 -6.13
CA LYS A 139 7.11 9.96 -7.33
C LYS A 139 5.98 10.45 -8.20
N ASP A 140 4.92 9.68 -8.34
CA ASP A 140 3.74 10.00 -9.15
C ASP A 140 2.79 10.97 -8.44
N GLY A 141 3.08 11.34 -7.17
CA GLY A 141 2.26 12.26 -6.39
C GLY A 141 0.96 11.65 -5.88
N THR A 142 0.78 10.34 -5.96
CA THR A 142 -0.41 9.63 -5.50
C THR A 142 -0.37 9.28 -4.00
N ALA A 143 0.79 9.49 -3.37
CA ALA A 143 0.97 9.41 -1.92
C ALA A 143 1.75 10.63 -1.41
N ASP A 144 1.42 11.10 -0.21
CA ASP A 144 2.12 12.16 0.51
C ASP A 144 3.37 11.61 1.20
N ILE A 145 3.19 10.50 1.89
CA ILE A 145 4.24 9.77 2.61
C ILE A 145 4.15 8.28 2.31
N ALA A 146 5.30 7.62 2.38
CA ALA A 146 5.36 6.16 2.31
C ALA A 146 6.02 5.59 3.57
N ILE A 147 5.44 4.51 4.11
CA ILE A 147 5.99 3.77 5.24
C ILE A 147 6.22 2.34 4.79
N VAL A 148 7.49 1.98 4.67
CA VAL A 148 7.91 0.72 4.06
C VAL A 148 9.04 0.07 4.85
N THR A 149 9.37 -1.17 4.51
CA THR A 149 10.50 -1.89 5.12
C THR A 149 11.70 -1.91 4.19
N THR A 150 12.90 -1.91 4.78
CA THR A 150 14.16 -2.14 4.04
C THR A 150 14.18 -3.55 3.43
N PRO A 151 14.95 -3.78 2.35
CA PRO A 151 15.76 -2.81 1.63
C PRO A 151 14.91 -1.84 0.80
N THR A 152 15.37 -0.59 0.70
CA THR A 152 14.74 0.47 -0.09
C THR A 152 15.59 0.82 -1.31
N VAL A 153 15.01 1.56 -2.25
CA VAL A 153 15.76 2.12 -3.38
C VAL A 153 16.05 3.59 -3.11
N ARG A 154 17.30 3.93 -2.89
CA ARG A 154 17.72 5.32 -2.70
C ARG A 154 17.44 6.17 -3.95
N SER A 155 16.88 7.35 -3.74
CA SER A 155 16.61 8.33 -4.79
C SER A 155 17.01 9.71 -4.33
N ALA A 156 17.64 10.50 -5.21
CA ALA A 156 18.04 11.87 -4.87
C ALA A 156 16.86 12.78 -4.52
N SER A 157 15.69 12.53 -5.11
CA SER A 157 14.45 13.31 -4.89
C SER A 157 13.67 12.92 -3.63
N LEU A 158 14.05 11.82 -2.94
CA LEU A 158 13.35 11.32 -1.77
C LEU A 158 14.24 11.44 -0.53
N SER A 159 13.63 11.72 0.61
CA SER A 159 14.24 11.58 1.93
C SER A 159 13.73 10.29 2.58
N GLU A 160 14.63 9.60 3.26
CA GLU A 160 14.34 8.38 4.01
C GLU A 160 14.75 8.59 5.46
N THR A 161 13.85 8.31 6.37
CA THR A 161 14.05 8.39 7.82
C THR A 161 13.79 7.02 8.41
N PRO A 162 14.80 6.31 8.94
CA PRO A 162 14.60 5.08 9.70
C PRO A 162 13.74 5.37 10.94
N LEU A 163 12.79 4.49 11.22
CA LEU A 163 11.86 4.65 12.34
C LEU A 163 12.10 3.59 13.41
N ARG A 164 12.08 2.32 13.04
CA ARG A 164 12.13 1.21 13.97
C ARG A 164 12.67 -0.06 13.32
N SER A 165 13.47 -0.84 14.04
CA SER A 165 13.86 -2.20 13.64
C SER A 165 12.71 -3.17 13.79
N VAL A 166 12.67 -4.17 12.91
CA VAL A 166 11.76 -5.30 12.91
C VAL A 166 12.57 -6.58 12.83
N ARG A 167 12.37 -7.45 13.82
CA ARG A 167 12.94 -8.78 13.84
C ARG A 167 12.09 -9.72 13.01
N GLU A 168 12.74 -10.42 12.08
CA GLU A 168 12.10 -11.46 11.26
C GLU A 168 12.33 -12.83 11.87
N VAL A 169 11.34 -13.71 11.77
CA VAL A 169 11.42 -15.09 12.27
C VAL A 169 10.90 -16.06 11.22
N ALA A 170 11.47 -17.27 11.21
CA ALA A 170 10.94 -18.39 10.44
C ALA A 170 9.82 -19.06 11.26
N ILE A 171 8.72 -19.40 10.60
CA ILE A 171 7.54 -20.01 11.23
C ILE A 171 7.08 -21.23 10.46
N CYS A 172 6.54 -22.22 11.18
CA CYS A 172 5.82 -23.35 10.61
C CYS A 172 4.65 -23.76 11.51
N SER A 173 3.76 -24.60 11.00
CA SER A 173 2.76 -25.25 11.87
C SER A 173 3.38 -26.32 12.76
N PRO A 174 2.70 -26.75 13.84
CA PRO A 174 3.11 -27.87 14.68
C PRO A 174 3.19 -29.22 13.94
N ALA A 175 2.68 -29.32 12.70
CA ALA A 175 2.79 -30.54 11.89
C ALA A 175 4.24 -30.83 11.47
N PHE A 176 5.07 -29.81 11.33
CA PHE A 176 6.50 -29.91 10.97
C PHE A 176 7.35 -30.17 12.22
N LYS A 177 7.11 -31.30 12.88
CA LYS A 177 7.72 -31.66 14.19
C LYS A 177 9.26 -31.70 14.15
N GLU A 178 9.83 -32.04 13.02
CA GLU A 178 11.29 -32.16 12.81
C GLU A 178 12.00 -30.80 12.88
N LEU A 179 11.25 -29.69 12.65
CA LEU A 179 11.76 -28.34 12.73
C LEU A 179 11.65 -27.74 14.13
N LEU A 180 11.10 -28.45 15.10
CA LEU A 180 10.79 -27.91 16.42
C LEU A 180 11.65 -28.54 17.53
N GLY A 181 11.93 -27.74 18.58
CA GLY A 181 12.61 -28.22 19.78
C GLY A 181 14.14 -28.42 19.63
N ARG A 182 14.72 -28.00 18.53
CA ARG A 182 16.18 -27.99 18.28
C ARG A 182 16.52 -26.80 17.38
N LYS A 183 17.81 -26.46 17.32
CA LYS A 183 18.30 -25.51 16.31
C LYS A 183 18.29 -26.16 14.92
N ILE A 184 17.86 -25.37 13.94
CA ILE A 184 17.72 -25.80 12.55
C ILE A 184 18.64 -24.93 11.69
N SER A 185 19.48 -25.56 10.88
CA SER A 185 20.29 -24.81 9.91
C SER A 185 19.43 -24.31 8.74
N LEU A 186 19.84 -23.20 8.15
CA LEU A 186 19.17 -22.68 6.96
C LEU A 186 19.17 -23.69 5.80
N ALA A 187 20.21 -24.55 5.73
CA ALA A 187 20.29 -25.61 4.74
C ALA A 187 19.21 -26.69 4.97
N ASP A 188 18.87 -27.00 6.23
CA ASP A 188 17.81 -27.97 6.54
C ASP A 188 16.45 -27.49 6.09
N LEU A 189 16.20 -26.17 6.09
CA LEU A 189 14.93 -25.57 5.60
C LEU A 189 14.71 -25.82 4.10
N GLY A 190 15.77 -25.97 3.32
CA GLY A 190 15.68 -26.31 1.89
C GLY A 190 15.03 -27.67 1.60
N ASN A 191 14.80 -28.50 2.60
CA ASN A 191 14.09 -29.78 2.47
C ASN A 191 12.57 -29.65 2.70
N TYR A 192 12.08 -28.44 3.01
CA TYR A 192 10.67 -28.16 3.29
C TYR A 192 10.13 -27.13 2.31
N PRO A 193 8.82 -27.16 1.98
CA PRO A 193 8.22 -26.14 1.16
C PRO A 193 8.38 -24.77 1.79
N LEU A 194 8.86 -23.78 1.01
CA LEU A 194 9.01 -22.40 1.46
C LEU A 194 7.89 -21.53 0.91
N ILE A 195 7.37 -20.65 1.76
CA ILE A 195 6.34 -19.65 1.43
C ILE A 195 7.01 -18.28 1.40
N SER A 196 6.91 -17.55 0.31
CA SER A 196 7.51 -16.22 0.14
C SER A 196 6.57 -15.26 -0.57
N LEU A 197 6.96 -14.00 -0.60
CA LEU A 197 6.36 -13.02 -1.51
C LEU A 197 6.97 -13.16 -2.90
N GLY A 198 6.28 -12.58 -3.91
CA GLY A 198 6.72 -12.61 -5.30
C GLY A 198 8.09 -12.00 -5.53
N THR A 199 8.79 -12.47 -6.56
CA THR A 199 10.17 -12.11 -6.92
C THR A 199 10.39 -10.62 -7.18
N SER A 200 9.33 -9.85 -7.48
CA SER A 200 9.37 -8.40 -7.68
C SER A 200 9.38 -7.59 -6.38
N THR A 201 9.29 -8.24 -5.22
CA THR A 201 9.23 -7.57 -3.92
C THR A 201 10.60 -7.43 -3.26
N LYS A 202 10.76 -6.40 -2.45
CA LYS A 202 11.97 -6.22 -1.65
C LYS A 202 12.11 -7.23 -0.51
N SER A 203 11.02 -7.85 -0.09
CA SER A 203 11.09 -8.96 0.87
C SER A 203 11.67 -10.21 0.25
N PHE A 204 11.32 -10.55 -1.00
CA PHE A 204 11.97 -11.63 -1.73
C PHE A 204 13.48 -11.38 -1.88
N GLU A 205 13.87 -10.17 -2.31
CA GLU A 205 15.27 -9.77 -2.45
C GLU A 205 16.02 -9.93 -1.13
N PHE A 206 15.41 -9.50 -0.02
CA PHE A 206 15.98 -9.61 1.31
C PHE A 206 16.28 -11.07 1.71
N TYR A 207 15.31 -11.96 1.60
CA TYR A 207 15.53 -13.38 1.95
C TYR A 207 16.42 -14.10 0.94
N SER A 208 16.31 -13.77 -0.35
CA SER A 208 17.22 -14.31 -1.37
C SER A 208 18.67 -13.93 -1.09
N THR A 209 18.92 -12.69 -0.65
CA THR A 209 20.27 -12.26 -0.24
C THR A 209 20.74 -13.02 0.98
N PHE A 210 19.90 -13.13 2.01
CA PHE A 210 20.22 -13.89 3.24
C PHE A 210 20.62 -15.34 2.95
N PHE A 211 19.84 -16.06 2.13
CA PHE A 211 20.19 -17.43 1.73
C PHE A 211 21.48 -17.49 0.90
N THR A 212 21.65 -16.55 -0.06
CA THR A 212 22.84 -16.50 -0.93
C THR A 212 24.12 -16.23 -0.14
N GLU A 213 24.08 -15.37 0.87
CA GLU A 213 25.21 -15.08 1.76
C GLU A 213 25.67 -16.33 2.55
N HIS A 214 24.75 -17.29 2.75
CA HIS A 214 25.05 -18.60 3.35
C HIS A 214 25.33 -19.69 2.30
N GLY A 215 25.50 -19.33 1.02
CA GLY A 215 25.80 -20.26 -0.06
C GLY A 215 24.63 -21.15 -0.49
N LEU A 216 23.38 -20.76 -0.15
CA LEU A 216 22.17 -21.54 -0.40
C LEU A 216 21.28 -20.85 -1.44
N PRO A 217 20.57 -21.62 -2.29
CA PRO A 217 19.55 -21.05 -3.17
C PRO A 217 18.28 -20.73 -2.37
N TYR A 218 17.62 -19.63 -2.72
CA TYR A 218 16.27 -19.32 -2.21
C TYR A 218 15.24 -19.60 -3.31
N SER A 219 14.55 -20.73 -3.17
CA SER A 219 13.58 -21.21 -4.16
C SER A 219 12.25 -21.53 -3.49
N PRO A 220 11.40 -20.54 -3.23
CA PRO A 220 10.09 -20.77 -2.64
C PRO A 220 9.18 -21.59 -3.55
N ASP A 221 8.41 -22.50 -2.93
CA ASP A 221 7.41 -23.33 -3.61
C ASP A 221 6.06 -22.63 -3.74
N ILE A 222 5.78 -21.69 -2.82
CA ILE A 222 4.51 -20.98 -2.74
C ILE A 222 4.77 -19.48 -2.72
N GLU A 223 4.08 -18.77 -3.61
CA GLU A 223 4.13 -17.32 -3.71
C GLU A 223 2.85 -16.68 -3.17
N ALA A 224 2.99 -15.82 -2.17
CA ALA A 224 1.93 -15.01 -1.59
C ALA A 224 1.97 -13.58 -2.17
N ALA A 225 0.82 -12.96 -2.32
CA ALA A 225 0.73 -11.59 -2.83
C ALA A 225 1.12 -10.53 -1.77
N THR A 226 0.82 -10.79 -0.49
CA THR A 226 1.03 -9.87 0.64
C THR A 226 1.56 -10.60 1.88
N ALA A 227 2.27 -9.89 2.75
CA ALA A 227 2.93 -10.50 3.91
C ALA A 227 1.95 -11.09 4.94
N ASP A 228 0.74 -10.58 5.03
CA ASP A 228 -0.31 -11.08 5.92
C ASP A 228 -0.85 -12.46 5.51
N GLN A 229 -0.62 -12.88 4.25
CA GLN A 229 -1.00 -14.21 3.76
C GLN A 229 -0.05 -15.33 4.19
N ILE A 230 1.20 -15.00 4.54
CA ILE A 230 2.22 -16.00 4.90
C ILE A 230 1.84 -16.75 6.17
N LEU A 231 1.42 -16.03 7.22
CA LEU A 231 1.04 -16.65 8.49
C LEU A 231 -0.10 -17.67 8.35
N PRO A 232 -1.27 -17.34 7.74
CA PRO A 232 -2.35 -18.32 7.55
C PRO A 232 -1.95 -19.48 6.63
N MET A 233 -1.06 -19.27 5.65
CA MET A 233 -0.55 -20.38 4.84
C MET A 233 0.33 -21.33 5.66
N ALA A 234 1.21 -20.81 6.52
CA ALA A 234 1.98 -21.64 7.45
C ALA A 234 1.07 -22.38 8.44
N GLN A 235 0.00 -21.73 8.94
CA GLN A 235 -1.02 -22.37 9.80
C GLN A 235 -1.74 -23.53 9.11
N ALA A 236 -1.90 -23.46 7.79
CA ALA A 236 -2.56 -24.46 6.95
C ALA A 236 -1.60 -25.60 6.49
N ASP A 237 -0.46 -25.78 7.14
CA ASP A 237 0.53 -26.81 6.86
C ASP A 237 1.18 -26.72 5.45
N LEU A 238 1.12 -25.55 4.82
CA LEU A 238 1.63 -25.40 3.44
C LEU A 238 3.16 -25.28 3.37
N GLY A 239 3.83 -24.97 4.48
CA GLY A 239 5.29 -24.87 4.51
C GLY A 239 5.83 -23.93 5.59
N VAL A 240 7.09 -23.55 5.40
CA VAL A 240 7.83 -22.61 6.26
C VAL A 240 7.73 -21.22 5.63
N GLY A 241 7.33 -20.24 6.44
CA GLY A 241 7.28 -18.83 6.03
C GLY A 241 8.18 -17.97 6.92
N PHE A 242 8.53 -16.79 6.41
CA PHE A 242 9.25 -15.77 7.17
C PHE A 242 8.33 -14.57 7.38
N VAL A 243 8.21 -14.12 8.63
CA VAL A 243 7.35 -13.00 9.02
C VAL A 243 8.00 -12.18 10.13
N PRO A 244 7.58 -10.92 10.32
CA PRO A 244 7.92 -10.20 11.54
C PRO A 244 7.46 -10.98 12.78
N GLU A 245 8.30 -11.05 13.80
CA GLU A 245 7.96 -11.73 15.07
C GLU A 245 6.66 -11.22 15.67
N GLU A 246 6.37 -9.92 15.50
CA GLU A 246 5.14 -9.27 15.97
C GLU A 246 3.85 -9.75 15.26
N PHE A 247 3.98 -10.46 14.14
CA PHE A 247 2.81 -11.05 13.47
C PHE A 247 2.34 -12.32 14.17
N VAL A 248 3.22 -12.96 14.94
CA VAL A 248 2.96 -14.22 15.63
C VAL A 248 2.34 -13.95 17.00
N ASN A 249 1.09 -14.38 17.19
CA ASN A 249 0.45 -14.32 18.51
C ASN A 249 0.55 -15.68 19.20
N PRO A 250 0.58 -15.72 20.54
CA PRO A 250 0.63 -16.98 21.30
C PRO A 250 -0.54 -17.93 21.01
N SER A 251 -1.68 -17.39 20.55
CA SER A 251 -2.88 -18.15 20.16
C SER A 251 -2.80 -18.75 18.76
N ASP A 252 -1.83 -18.33 17.95
CA ASP A 252 -1.70 -18.82 16.58
C ASP A 252 -1.21 -20.28 16.55
N ASN A 253 -1.78 -21.06 15.63
CA ASN A 253 -1.35 -22.44 15.41
C ASN A 253 -0.06 -22.50 14.57
N VAL A 254 0.94 -21.73 14.98
CA VAL A 254 2.30 -21.76 14.41
C VAL A 254 3.34 -21.80 15.51
N ARG A 255 4.55 -22.14 15.14
CA ARG A 255 5.74 -22.13 16.01
C ARG A 255 6.85 -21.41 15.30
N ILE A 256 7.63 -20.65 16.06
CA ILE A 256 8.88 -20.06 15.61
C ILE A 256 9.93 -21.16 15.56
N ILE A 257 10.63 -21.23 14.44
CA ILE A 257 11.75 -22.14 14.23
C ILE A 257 13.00 -21.46 14.80
N ASP A 258 13.74 -22.15 15.66
CA ASP A 258 15.01 -21.67 16.19
C ASP A 258 16.12 -21.95 15.16
N LEU A 259 16.48 -20.93 14.38
CA LEU A 259 17.52 -21.04 13.36
C LEU A 259 18.92 -20.93 13.97
N GLU A 260 19.89 -21.62 13.37
CA GLU A 260 21.31 -21.47 13.69
C GLU A 260 21.84 -20.12 13.18
N GLU A 261 21.39 -19.72 11.98
CA GLU A 261 21.77 -18.47 11.34
C GLU A 261 20.82 -17.35 11.76
N GLU A 262 21.40 -16.22 12.14
CA GLU A 262 20.64 -15.06 12.55
C GLU A 262 20.09 -14.32 11.32
N ILE A 263 18.76 -14.17 11.24
CA ILE A 263 18.13 -13.39 10.18
C ILE A 263 18.45 -11.91 10.44
N PRO A 264 19.00 -11.18 9.45
CA PRO A 264 19.28 -9.74 9.62
C PRO A 264 18.02 -8.94 9.98
N GLU A 265 18.16 -7.93 10.81
CA GLU A 265 17.07 -7.02 11.13
C GLU A 265 16.70 -6.18 9.90
N ARG A 266 15.41 -5.89 9.77
CA ARG A 266 14.88 -4.91 8.82
C ARG A 266 14.45 -3.65 9.56
N SER A 267 14.48 -2.52 8.86
CA SER A 267 13.98 -1.27 9.41
C SER A 267 12.68 -0.86 8.71
N ILE A 268 11.73 -0.37 9.48
CA ILE A 268 10.61 0.41 8.94
C ILE A 268 11.13 1.83 8.73
N CYS A 269 10.89 2.37 7.54
CA CYS A 269 11.34 3.69 7.13
C CYS A 269 10.15 4.55 6.68
N LEU A 270 10.20 5.84 7.02
CA LEU A 270 9.36 6.87 6.43
C LEU A 270 10.08 7.47 5.23
N ILE A 271 9.40 7.52 4.10
CA ILE A 271 9.92 8.11 2.86
C ILE A 271 8.97 9.21 2.41
N LYS A 272 9.54 10.34 1.99
CA LYS A 272 8.79 11.48 1.40
C LYS A 272 9.59 12.19 0.33
N ARG A 273 8.93 13.01 -0.47
CA ARG A 273 9.59 13.89 -1.44
C ARG A 273 10.33 15.03 -0.72
N LYS A 274 11.56 15.34 -1.15
CA LYS A 274 12.37 16.40 -0.52
C LYS A 274 11.85 17.81 -0.84
N GLU A 275 11.45 18.02 -2.10
CA GLU A 275 11.15 19.35 -2.62
C GLU A 275 9.66 19.73 -2.52
N GLN A 276 8.80 18.77 -2.22
CA GLN A 276 7.37 19.01 -2.09
C GLN A 276 6.99 19.12 -0.60
N PRO A 277 6.48 20.29 -0.16
CA PRO A 277 5.99 20.41 1.20
C PRO A 277 4.76 19.50 1.41
N LEU A 278 4.71 18.87 2.57
CA LEU A 278 3.53 18.12 2.99
C LEU A 278 2.42 19.10 3.40
N SER A 279 1.17 18.68 3.22
CA SER A 279 0.01 19.35 3.80
C SER A 279 0.11 19.43 5.33
N VAL A 280 -0.68 20.30 5.94
CA VAL A 280 -0.70 20.44 7.42
C VAL A 280 -1.05 19.12 8.08
N ALA A 281 -2.05 18.40 7.54
CA ALA A 281 -2.47 17.11 8.06
C ALA A 281 -1.40 16.01 7.88
N ALA A 282 -0.72 15.99 6.72
CA ALA A 282 0.34 15.03 6.45
C ALA A 282 1.59 15.29 7.31
N LYS A 283 1.94 16.57 7.58
CA LYS A 283 3.02 16.94 8.51
C LYS A 283 2.73 16.49 9.93
N GLU A 284 1.50 16.65 10.37
CA GLU A 284 1.10 16.24 11.71
C GLU A 284 1.13 14.72 11.86
N LEU A 285 0.63 13.99 10.84
CA LEU A 285 0.74 12.52 10.83
C LEU A 285 2.21 12.09 10.83
N GLU A 286 3.06 12.71 10.01
CA GLU A 286 4.52 12.47 10.01
C GLU A 286 5.12 12.66 11.39
N ARG A 287 4.83 13.79 12.07
CA ARG A 287 5.31 14.07 13.41
C ARG A 287 4.93 12.98 14.40
N MET A 288 3.65 12.58 14.41
CA MET A 288 3.15 11.53 15.30
C MET A 288 3.77 10.16 15.02
N ILE A 289 4.07 9.84 13.75
CA ILE A 289 4.77 8.61 13.38
C ILE A 289 6.19 8.61 13.97
N ILE A 290 6.91 9.70 13.80
CA ILE A 290 8.30 9.84 14.30
C ILE A 290 8.34 9.78 15.83
N GLU A 291 7.46 10.49 16.52
CA GLU A 291 7.37 10.48 17.98
C GLU A 291 7.11 9.08 18.55
N LEU A 292 6.13 8.37 17.99
CA LEU A 292 5.85 7.00 18.42
C LEU A 292 7.04 6.06 18.18
N ALA A 293 7.72 6.22 17.03
CA ALA A 293 8.89 5.41 16.69
C ALA A 293 10.08 5.67 17.60
N SER A 294 10.23 6.92 18.13
CA SER A 294 11.28 7.32 19.06
C SER A 294 11.00 6.90 20.51
N GLY A 295 9.81 6.37 20.79
CA GLY A 295 9.41 5.98 22.16
C GLY A 295 9.03 7.15 23.07
N GLU A 296 8.73 8.32 22.48
CA GLU A 296 8.26 9.54 23.15
C GLU A 296 6.73 9.64 23.28
#